data_96c99f337af32c3bb37bc807b82eec42
#
_entry.id   96c99f337af32c3bb37bc807b82eec42
#
_cell.length_a   1.000
_cell.length_b   1.000
_cell.length_c   1.000
_cell.angle_alpha   90.00
_cell.angle_beta   90.00
_cell.angle_gamma   90.00
#
_symmetry.space_group_name_H-M   'P 1'
#
loop_
_entity.id
_entity.type
_entity.pdbx_description
1 polymer ?
#
loop_
_entity_poly.entity_id
_entity_poly.type
_entity_poly.pdbx_seq_one_letter_code
_entity_poly.pdbx_strand_id
1 'polypeptide(L)'
;MKRAITIYITTFLILVVTGGSNCSKKDDNPINYEAGIFPEEIYNLEGINSAYDDYNVSLPQIAGELPLMFSSNRNSQGSQFDIVTGFIFFAFSQYDAGFCIESSMFDNTFYNSLEQKVNTGRDELGPYRLFNGENGFEYFFYAEENALGDLDLKYLTYSPADPYNSLLLAEPVEITALNSSSNDAYICIDNDLTTVYFTNDGDGDFDIVKAMIGDASSLNLWLEGDPAGVSVVDSVNSDFNDKCPFLRNDIMIFTSDRPGGIGGYDLYYSVYRNGKWSTPYNMGPDINTEHNEYRPLIGSCPDFSNHFLIFSSDRPAGLGGYDLYLTGIDLELLAE
;
A
#
# COMPACT_ATOMS: atom_id res chain seq x y z
N MET A 1 -6.92 22.46 35.50
CA MET A 1 -8.27 22.29 34.96
C MET A 1 -8.16 21.38 33.77
N LYS A 2 -8.55 20.09 33.95
CA LYS A 2 -8.51 19.09 32.87
C LYS A 2 -9.76 19.28 32.01
N ARG A 3 -9.61 19.59 30.73
CA ARG A 3 -10.71 19.57 29.75
C ARG A 3 -10.87 18.13 29.26
N ALA A 4 -12.02 17.55 29.53
CA ALA A 4 -12.42 16.28 28.95
C ALA A 4 -12.88 16.52 27.52
N ILE A 5 -12.27 15.81 26.57
CA ILE A 5 -12.71 15.75 25.17
C ILE A 5 -13.78 14.67 25.10
N THR A 6 -14.99 15.04 24.77
CA THR A 6 -16.11 14.12 24.56
C THR A 6 -16.13 13.73 23.09
N ILE A 7 -15.79 12.47 22.81
CA ILE A 7 -15.88 11.91 21.46
C ILE A 7 -17.34 11.50 21.22
N TYR A 8 -17.96 12.08 20.22
CA TYR A 8 -19.27 11.67 19.72
C TYR A 8 -19.11 10.56 18.68
N ILE A 9 -19.44 9.34 19.07
CA ILE A 9 -19.60 8.21 18.13
C ILE A 9 -20.98 8.35 17.51
N THR A 10 -21.03 8.69 16.22
CA THR A 10 -22.28 8.74 15.45
C THR A 10 -22.53 7.37 14.83
N THR A 11 -23.42 6.60 15.45
CA THR A 11 -23.89 5.31 14.90
C THR A 11 -24.80 5.58 13.71
N PHE A 12 -24.40 5.19 12.50
CA PHE A 12 -25.26 5.23 11.31
C PHE A 12 -26.27 4.08 11.37
N LEU A 13 -27.53 4.43 11.60
CA LEU A 13 -28.66 3.51 11.52
C LEU A 13 -29.18 3.54 10.08
N ILE A 14 -29.00 2.46 9.32
CA ILE A 14 -29.63 2.30 8.00
C ILE A 14 -31.11 1.97 8.20
N LEU A 15 -31.98 2.92 7.92
CA LEU A 15 -33.42 2.73 7.87
C LEU A 15 -33.83 2.41 6.43
N VAL A 16 -34.15 1.16 6.16
CA VAL A 16 -34.81 0.76 4.89
C VAL A 16 -36.28 1.16 4.99
N VAL A 17 -36.68 2.19 4.28
CA VAL A 17 -38.09 2.54 4.10
C VAL A 17 -38.53 2.09 2.70
N THR A 18 -39.33 1.03 2.65
CA THR A 18 -40.09 0.63 1.46
C THR A 18 -41.41 1.38 1.43
N GLY A 19 -41.67 2.05 0.32
CA GLY A 19 -43.04 2.31 -0.08
C GLY A 19 -43.44 3.75 -0.32
N GLY A 20 -43.56 4.12 -1.57
CA GLY A 20 -44.78 4.74 -2.12
C GLY A 20 -44.88 6.26 -2.17
N SER A 21 -44.92 6.71 -3.43
CA SER A 21 -45.64 7.86 -4.00
C SER A 21 -45.01 9.26 -3.96
N ASN A 22 -44.70 9.69 -5.16
CA ASN A 22 -44.76 11.06 -5.72
C ASN A 22 -44.69 12.23 -4.76
N CYS A 23 -43.53 12.82 -4.68
CA CYS A 23 -43.40 14.27 -4.60
C CYS A 23 -42.16 14.67 -5.44
N SER A 24 -42.42 15.09 -6.66
CA SER A 24 -41.44 15.77 -7.50
C SER A 24 -41.25 17.19 -6.94
N LYS A 25 -40.29 17.36 -6.06
CA LYS A 25 -39.55 18.60 -5.95
C LYS A 25 -38.08 18.23 -6.27
N LYS A 26 -37.65 18.59 -7.46
CA LYS A 26 -36.24 18.79 -7.74
C LYS A 26 -35.75 19.82 -6.73
N ASP A 27 -35.02 19.40 -5.73
CA ASP A 27 -34.10 20.29 -5.03
C ASP A 27 -32.98 20.63 -6.00
N ASP A 28 -33.12 21.79 -6.65
CA ASP A 28 -32.16 22.30 -7.63
C ASP A 28 -30.88 22.87 -6.94
N ASN A 29 -30.50 22.35 -5.79
CA ASN A 29 -29.25 22.72 -5.16
C ASN A 29 -28.70 21.52 -4.39
N PRO A 30 -27.96 20.58 -5.06
CA PRO A 30 -27.11 19.69 -4.32
C PRO A 30 -26.16 20.56 -3.49
N ILE A 31 -26.09 20.35 -2.19
CA ILE A 31 -25.04 20.94 -1.35
C ILE A 31 -23.75 20.39 -1.92
N ASN A 32 -23.07 21.17 -2.73
CA ASN A 32 -21.74 20.84 -3.24
C ASN A 32 -20.77 21.18 -2.11
N TYR A 33 -20.36 20.17 -1.37
CA TYR A 33 -19.23 20.31 -0.46
C TYR A 33 -17.98 20.41 -1.34
N GLU A 34 -17.18 21.45 -1.14
CA GLU A 34 -15.85 21.50 -1.76
C GLU A 34 -15.03 20.34 -1.20
N ALA A 35 -14.47 19.53 -2.10
CA ALA A 35 -13.54 18.47 -1.71
C ALA A 35 -12.24 19.10 -1.17
N GLY A 36 -11.64 18.46 -0.18
CA GLY A 36 -10.30 18.81 0.28
C GLY A 36 -9.25 18.57 -0.81
N ILE A 37 -8.07 19.07 -0.57
CA ILE A 37 -6.88 18.80 -1.38
C ILE A 37 -5.78 18.36 -0.41
N PHE A 38 -5.18 17.18 -0.65
CA PHE A 38 -3.97 16.78 0.06
C PHE A 38 -2.84 17.74 -0.34
N PRO A 39 -2.19 18.39 0.64
CA PRO A 39 -1.10 19.33 0.35
C PRO A 39 0.12 18.61 -0.26
N GLU A 40 0.86 19.31 -1.11
CA GLU A 40 2.14 18.85 -1.66
C GLU A 40 3.28 18.86 -0.63
N GLU A 41 3.06 19.45 0.56
CA GLU A 41 3.99 19.38 1.67
C GLU A 41 4.16 17.93 2.14
N ILE A 42 5.40 17.56 2.48
CA ILE A 42 5.72 16.22 2.96
C ILE A 42 5.57 16.17 4.48
N TYR A 43 4.69 15.30 4.95
CA TYR A 43 4.41 15.07 6.37
C TYR A 43 5.08 13.78 6.85
N ASN A 44 5.89 13.88 7.90
CA ASN A 44 6.35 12.71 8.64
C ASN A 44 5.18 12.12 9.44
N LEU A 45 4.93 10.83 9.33
CA LEU A 45 3.88 10.13 10.08
C LEU A 45 4.37 9.77 11.49
N GLU A 46 4.79 10.78 12.27
CA GLU A 46 5.46 10.65 13.57
C GLU A 46 4.74 9.73 14.57
N GLY A 47 3.40 9.68 14.49
CA GLY A 47 2.60 8.85 15.42
C GLY A 47 2.72 7.34 15.19
N ILE A 48 3.25 6.91 14.04
CA ILE A 48 3.50 5.51 13.69
C ILE A 48 4.99 5.22 13.49
N ASN A 49 5.81 6.22 13.20
CA ASN A 49 7.26 6.05 13.09
C ASN A 49 7.90 5.84 14.47
N SER A 50 9.06 5.22 14.50
CA SER A 50 9.81 4.87 15.72
C SER A 50 11.27 5.29 15.61
N ALA A 51 12.08 5.00 16.63
CA ALA A 51 13.53 5.19 16.59
C ALA A 51 14.27 4.13 15.75
N TYR A 52 13.54 3.30 15.03
CA TYR A 52 14.04 2.19 14.19
C TYR A 52 13.54 2.37 12.76
N ASP A 53 13.77 1.36 11.91
CA ASP A 53 13.28 1.41 10.54
C ASP A 53 11.79 1.06 10.47
N ASP A 54 11.01 1.95 9.85
CA ASP A 54 9.59 1.82 9.58
C ASP A 54 9.34 2.03 8.09
N TYR A 55 9.01 0.96 7.34
CA TYR A 55 8.91 1.06 5.90
C TYR A 55 7.96 0.03 5.27
N ASN A 56 7.78 0.04 3.95
CA ASN A 56 6.94 -0.91 3.22
C ASN A 56 5.46 -0.89 3.59
N VAL A 57 4.81 0.26 3.51
CA VAL A 57 3.41 0.44 3.91
C VAL A 57 2.41 -0.21 2.94
N SER A 58 1.31 -0.70 3.50
CA SER A 58 0.11 -1.15 2.78
C SER A 58 -1.15 -0.54 3.37
N LEU A 59 -2.11 -0.21 2.53
CA LEU A 59 -3.45 0.28 2.91
C LEU A 59 -4.53 -0.71 2.48
N PRO A 60 -5.70 -0.74 3.16
CA PRO A 60 -6.86 -1.47 2.68
C PRO A 60 -7.38 -0.83 1.40
N GLN A 61 -7.84 -1.66 0.45
CA GLN A 61 -8.45 -1.16 -0.78
C GLN A 61 -9.89 -0.66 -0.57
N ILE A 62 -10.57 -1.13 0.47
CA ILE A 62 -11.94 -0.71 0.80
C ILE A 62 -11.85 0.45 1.78
N ALA A 63 -12.35 1.62 1.33
CA ALA A 63 -12.24 2.89 2.02
C ALA A 63 -13.14 3.03 3.26
N GLY A 64 -12.74 3.91 4.18
CA GLY A 64 -13.49 4.42 5.32
C GLY A 64 -12.61 4.81 6.48
N GLU A 65 -11.98 3.87 7.11
CA GLU A 65 -10.92 4.07 8.09
C GLU A 65 -9.64 3.49 7.50
N LEU A 66 -8.50 4.11 7.77
CA LEU A 66 -7.23 3.74 7.15
C LEU A 66 -6.28 3.08 8.16
N PRO A 67 -6.59 1.86 8.64
CA PRO A 67 -5.58 1.04 9.27
C PRO A 67 -4.56 0.66 8.21
N LEU A 68 -3.33 1.06 8.40
CA LEU A 68 -2.22 0.68 7.53
C LEU A 68 -1.37 -0.39 8.21
N MET A 69 -0.75 -1.23 7.40
CA MET A 69 0.22 -2.20 7.87
C MET A 69 1.56 -1.94 7.19
N PHE A 70 2.63 -2.09 7.93
CA PHE A 70 3.98 -1.81 7.44
C PHE A 70 5.02 -2.68 8.13
N SER A 71 6.20 -2.78 7.54
CA SER A 71 7.32 -3.52 8.12
C SER A 71 8.10 -2.62 9.08
N SER A 72 8.41 -3.14 10.25
CA SER A 72 9.17 -2.40 11.27
C SER A 72 10.08 -3.33 12.07
N ASN A 73 11.31 -2.92 12.33
CA ASN A 73 12.22 -3.66 13.17
C ASN A 73 12.24 -3.18 14.65
N ARG A 74 11.20 -2.40 15.05
CA ARG A 74 11.06 -1.84 16.40
C ARG A 74 10.96 -2.90 17.50
N ASN A 75 10.26 -4.01 17.26
CA ASN A 75 10.03 -5.06 18.24
C ASN A 75 11.33 -5.80 18.60
N SER A 76 12.23 -5.92 17.65
CA SER A 76 13.54 -6.56 17.78
C SER A 76 14.68 -5.59 18.09
N GLN A 77 14.38 -4.28 18.27
CA GLN A 77 15.36 -3.22 18.48
C GLN A 77 16.37 -3.10 17.31
N GLY A 78 15.86 -3.20 16.09
CA GLY A 78 16.62 -3.01 14.86
C GLY A 78 17.20 -4.27 14.23
N SER A 79 16.84 -5.48 14.71
CA SER A 79 17.43 -6.73 14.23
C SER A 79 16.60 -7.47 13.19
N GLN A 80 15.27 -7.40 13.30
CA GLN A 80 14.33 -8.19 12.52
C GLN A 80 13.09 -7.37 12.23
N PHE A 81 12.55 -7.51 11.05
CA PHE A 81 11.34 -6.83 10.62
C PHE A 81 10.10 -7.67 10.87
N ASP A 82 9.14 -7.08 11.56
CA ASP A 82 7.80 -7.59 11.75
C ASP A 82 6.79 -6.71 10.99
N ILE A 83 5.66 -7.27 10.60
CA ILE A 83 4.50 -6.50 10.15
C ILE A 83 3.81 -5.93 11.40
N VAL A 84 3.59 -4.62 11.42
CA VAL A 84 2.89 -3.91 12.49
C VAL A 84 1.77 -3.05 11.93
N THR A 85 0.79 -2.70 12.77
CA THR A 85 -0.39 -1.95 12.36
C THR A 85 -0.40 -0.54 12.94
N GLY A 86 -0.56 0.44 12.06
CA GLY A 86 -0.81 1.83 12.40
C GLY A 86 -2.17 2.29 11.89
N PHE A 87 -2.50 3.52 12.21
CA PHE A 87 -3.71 4.20 11.77
C PHE A 87 -3.37 5.61 11.32
N ILE A 88 -3.97 6.05 10.21
CA ILE A 88 -3.92 7.44 9.77
C ILE A 88 -5.32 7.99 9.64
N PHE A 89 -5.47 9.26 9.98
CA PHE A 89 -6.70 10.01 9.88
C PHE A 89 -6.44 11.31 9.14
N PHE A 90 -7.32 11.64 8.21
CA PHE A 90 -7.30 12.90 7.48
C PHE A 90 -8.57 13.69 7.78
N ALA A 91 -8.43 15.00 7.90
CA ALA A 91 -9.57 15.91 7.94
C ALA A 91 -9.27 17.17 7.12
N PHE A 92 -10.30 17.66 6.44
CA PHE A 92 -10.27 18.93 5.76
C PHE A 92 -11.37 19.83 6.32
N SER A 93 -11.00 21.02 6.77
CA SER A 93 -11.92 22.02 7.25
C SER A 93 -12.33 22.97 6.13
N GLN A 94 -13.61 22.94 5.76
CA GLN A 94 -14.16 23.86 4.76
C GLN A 94 -14.23 25.32 5.24
N TYR A 95 -14.09 25.56 6.55
CA TYR A 95 -14.21 26.91 7.13
C TYR A 95 -12.90 27.70 7.08
N ASP A 96 -11.77 27.03 7.20
CA ASP A 96 -10.44 27.64 7.23
C ASP A 96 -9.49 27.06 6.18
N ALA A 97 -10.01 26.19 5.31
CA ALA A 97 -9.24 25.44 4.31
C ALA A 97 -8.03 24.69 4.93
N GLY A 98 -8.17 24.27 6.20
CA GLY A 98 -7.13 23.60 6.95
C GLY A 98 -7.12 22.10 6.67
N PHE A 99 -5.95 21.56 6.37
CA PHE A 99 -5.69 20.12 6.34
C PHE A 99 -5.15 19.68 7.71
N CYS A 100 -5.63 18.54 8.17
CA CYS A 100 -5.13 17.88 9.36
C CYS A 100 -4.83 16.42 9.04
N ILE A 101 -3.67 15.96 9.49
CA ILE A 101 -3.30 14.55 9.46
C ILE A 101 -2.88 14.13 10.86
N GLU A 102 -3.38 12.99 11.31
CA GLU A 102 -2.98 12.34 12.56
C GLU A 102 -2.60 10.90 12.26
N SER A 103 -1.59 10.40 12.94
CA SER A 103 -1.17 9.01 12.87
C SER A 103 -0.96 8.45 14.28
N SER A 104 -1.20 7.17 14.46
CA SER A 104 -0.95 6.47 15.72
C SER A 104 -0.82 4.97 15.51
N MET A 105 -0.15 4.27 16.42
CA MET A 105 -0.24 2.80 16.43
C MET A 105 -1.68 2.37 16.69
N PHE A 106 -2.09 1.26 16.09
CA PHE A 106 -3.48 0.81 16.10
C PHE A 106 -3.61 -0.52 16.85
N ASP A 107 -4.13 -0.46 18.07
CA ASP A 107 -4.44 -1.64 18.88
C ASP A 107 -5.87 -2.14 18.59
N ASN A 108 -5.96 -3.21 17.80
CA ASN A 108 -7.22 -3.83 17.41
C ASN A 108 -7.09 -5.35 17.40
N THR A 109 -8.07 -6.05 17.97
CA THR A 109 -8.02 -7.52 18.16
C THR A 109 -7.83 -8.28 16.85
N PHE A 110 -8.45 -7.84 15.74
CA PHE A 110 -8.32 -8.48 14.43
C PHE A 110 -6.90 -8.32 13.89
N TYR A 111 -6.39 -7.08 13.86
CA TYR A 111 -5.05 -6.79 13.35
C TYR A 111 -3.96 -7.42 14.21
N ASN A 112 -4.11 -7.40 15.53
CA ASN A 112 -3.20 -8.12 16.45
C ASN A 112 -3.16 -9.63 16.15
N SER A 113 -4.30 -10.23 15.80
CA SER A 113 -4.35 -11.64 15.39
C SER A 113 -3.72 -11.88 14.04
N LEU A 114 -3.85 -10.94 13.10
CA LEU A 114 -3.19 -10.99 11.80
C LEU A 114 -1.66 -10.90 11.97
N GLU A 115 -1.18 -9.93 12.72
CA GLU A 115 0.25 -9.80 13.07
C GLU A 115 0.81 -11.08 13.71
N GLN A 116 0.08 -11.67 14.66
CA GLN A 116 0.50 -12.93 15.30
C GLN A 116 0.56 -14.12 14.32
N LYS A 117 -0.20 -14.10 13.23
CA LYS A 117 -0.17 -15.14 12.22
C LYS A 117 0.96 -14.97 11.22
N VAL A 118 1.25 -13.74 10.84
CA VAL A 118 2.24 -13.47 9.80
C VAL A 118 3.65 -13.33 10.33
N ASN A 119 3.81 -12.73 11.52
CA ASN A 119 5.12 -12.51 12.12
C ASN A 119 5.69 -13.81 12.70
N THR A 120 6.94 -14.07 12.36
CA THR A 120 7.70 -15.28 12.77
C THR A 120 8.99 -14.87 13.50
N GLY A 121 10.01 -15.68 13.47
CA GLY A 121 11.36 -15.33 13.96
C GLY A 121 12.30 -14.89 12.85
N ARG A 122 11.75 -14.39 11.71
CA ARG A 122 12.46 -13.96 10.50
C ARG A 122 11.94 -12.62 10.04
N ASP A 123 12.50 -12.08 8.97
CA ASP A 123 12.02 -10.82 8.40
C ASP A 123 10.72 -11.02 7.61
N GLU A 124 9.70 -10.22 7.92
CA GLU A 124 8.47 -10.08 7.15
C GLU A 124 8.40 -8.69 6.52
N LEU A 125 8.36 -8.66 5.19
CA LEU A 125 8.53 -7.46 4.39
C LEU A 125 7.40 -7.24 3.39
N GLY A 126 7.20 -5.98 3.01
CA GLY A 126 6.39 -5.59 1.86
C GLY A 126 4.93 -6.01 1.92
N PRO A 127 4.19 -5.75 3.01
CA PRO A 127 2.78 -6.09 3.07
C PRO A 127 2.02 -5.46 1.91
N TYR A 128 1.05 -6.20 1.35
CA TYR A 128 0.15 -5.73 0.32
C TYR A 128 -1.23 -6.32 0.54
N ARG A 129 -2.27 -5.51 0.39
CA ARG A 129 -3.66 -5.91 0.62
C ARG A 129 -4.45 -5.78 -0.67
N LEU A 130 -5.23 -6.82 -0.98
CA LEU A 130 -6.07 -6.90 -2.16
C LEU A 130 -7.45 -7.43 -1.79
N PHE A 131 -8.50 -6.67 -2.10
CA PHE A 131 -9.86 -7.20 -2.09
C PHE A 131 -10.20 -7.80 -3.45
N ASN A 132 -10.48 -9.09 -3.47
CA ASN A 132 -10.93 -9.78 -4.68
C ASN A 132 -12.46 -9.80 -4.74
N GLY A 133 -13.04 -8.91 -5.56
CA GLY A 133 -14.48 -8.80 -5.74
C GLY A 133 -15.15 -10.04 -6.39
N GLU A 134 -14.38 -10.88 -7.09
CA GLU A 134 -14.88 -12.08 -7.74
C GLU A 134 -15.20 -13.21 -6.75
N ASN A 135 -14.44 -13.32 -5.65
CA ASN A 135 -14.67 -14.34 -4.63
C ASN A 135 -15.02 -13.78 -3.24
N GLY A 136 -14.94 -12.48 -3.04
CA GLY A 136 -15.34 -11.79 -1.81
C GLY A 136 -14.34 -11.89 -0.65
N PHE A 137 -13.11 -12.34 -0.90
CA PHE A 137 -12.06 -12.40 0.10
C PHE A 137 -11.09 -11.23 -0.02
N GLU A 138 -10.54 -10.80 1.10
CA GLU A 138 -9.34 -9.99 1.15
C GLU A 138 -8.12 -10.91 1.27
N TYR A 139 -7.12 -10.61 0.46
CA TYR A 139 -5.83 -11.27 0.42
C TYR A 139 -4.81 -10.34 1.08
N PHE A 140 -4.06 -10.88 2.03
CA PHE A 140 -2.93 -10.21 2.63
C PHE A 140 -1.65 -10.90 2.17
N PHE A 141 -0.85 -10.20 1.39
CA PHE A 141 0.42 -10.67 0.83
C PHE A 141 1.59 -10.06 1.60
N TYR A 142 2.69 -10.77 1.68
CA TYR A 142 3.95 -10.32 2.24
C TYR A 142 5.09 -11.20 1.73
N ALA A 143 6.34 -10.79 1.93
CA ALA A 143 7.50 -11.62 1.75
C ALA A 143 8.07 -12.02 3.12
N GLU A 144 8.47 -13.28 3.28
CA GLU A 144 9.12 -13.79 4.50
C GLU A 144 10.49 -14.35 4.13
N GLU A 145 11.50 -14.05 4.93
CA GLU A 145 12.81 -14.68 4.79
C GLU A 145 12.69 -16.19 4.99
N ASN A 146 13.19 -16.99 4.05
CA ASN A 146 13.19 -18.44 4.13
C ASN A 146 14.42 -18.98 4.90
N ALA A 147 14.56 -20.30 4.99
CA ALA A 147 15.67 -20.93 5.71
C ALA A 147 17.05 -20.74 5.06
N LEU A 148 17.09 -20.28 3.81
CA LEU A 148 18.32 -20.02 3.04
C LEU A 148 18.74 -18.55 3.10
N GLY A 149 17.87 -17.67 3.62
CA GLY A 149 18.07 -16.24 3.69
C GLY A 149 17.49 -15.48 2.48
N ASP A 150 16.76 -16.17 1.58
CA ASP A 150 16.07 -15.53 0.48
C ASP A 150 14.64 -15.16 0.90
N LEU A 151 14.03 -14.19 0.22
CA LEU A 151 12.65 -13.78 0.45
C LEU A 151 11.69 -14.58 -0.41
N ASP A 152 10.68 -15.19 0.21
CA ASP A 152 9.60 -15.89 -0.45
C ASP A 152 8.27 -15.18 -0.24
N LEU A 153 7.47 -15.04 -1.31
CA LEU A 153 6.14 -14.49 -1.26
C LEU A 153 5.17 -15.45 -0.56
N LYS A 154 4.40 -14.91 0.38
CA LYS A 154 3.33 -15.61 1.09
C LYS A 154 2.03 -14.80 1.07
N TYR A 155 0.94 -15.48 1.33
CA TYR A 155 -0.34 -14.83 1.51
C TYR A 155 -1.22 -15.57 2.52
N LEU A 156 -2.20 -14.86 3.05
CA LEU A 156 -3.36 -15.43 3.72
C LEU A 156 -4.63 -14.71 3.28
N THR A 157 -5.78 -15.30 3.55
CA THR A 157 -7.08 -14.71 3.21
C THR A 157 -7.98 -14.56 4.43
N TYR A 158 -8.88 -13.60 4.36
CA TYR A 158 -9.97 -13.43 5.31
C TYR A 158 -11.20 -12.79 4.65
N SER A 159 -12.36 -12.92 5.30
CA SER A 159 -13.58 -12.29 4.83
C SER A 159 -13.74 -10.89 5.41
N PRO A 160 -13.80 -9.83 4.59
CA PRO A 160 -14.04 -8.47 5.09
C PRO A 160 -15.48 -8.28 5.61
N ALA A 161 -16.41 -9.19 5.32
CA ALA A 161 -17.78 -9.16 5.85
C ALA A 161 -17.84 -9.40 7.36
N ASP A 162 -16.79 -9.98 7.94
CA ASP A 162 -16.65 -10.16 9.38
C ASP A 162 -15.21 -9.80 9.83
N PRO A 163 -14.81 -8.52 9.69
CA PRO A 163 -13.43 -8.09 9.94
C PRO A 163 -13.02 -8.14 11.42
N TYR A 164 -13.97 -8.44 12.31
CA TYR A 164 -13.71 -8.54 13.76
C TYR A 164 -13.57 -9.99 14.24
N ASN A 165 -13.74 -10.96 13.33
CA ASN A 165 -13.67 -12.38 13.67
C ASN A 165 -12.31 -12.97 13.26
N SER A 166 -11.32 -12.81 14.12
CA SER A 166 -9.96 -13.35 13.92
C SER A 166 -9.90 -14.87 13.72
N LEU A 167 -10.98 -15.60 14.06
CA LEU A 167 -11.08 -17.04 13.82
C LEU A 167 -11.22 -17.38 12.33
N LEU A 168 -11.53 -16.42 11.48
CA LEU A 168 -11.66 -16.59 10.03
C LEU A 168 -10.39 -16.25 9.25
N LEU A 169 -9.30 -15.90 9.93
CA LEU A 169 -7.97 -15.75 9.31
C LEU A 169 -7.47 -17.12 8.87
N ALA A 170 -7.20 -17.27 7.57
CA ALA A 170 -6.53 -18.47 7.05
C ALA A 170 -5.09 -18.57 7.60
N GLU A 171 -4.48 -19.75 7.49
CA GLU A 171 -3.04 -19.88 7.73
C GLU A 171 -2.28 -19.31 6.54
N PRO A 172 -1.09 -18.69 6.75
CA PRO A 172 -0.24 -18.25 5.68
C PRO A 172 0.20 -19.40 4.76
N VAL A 173 0.17 -19.17 3.45
CA VAL A 173 0.53 -20.13 2.42
C VAL A 173 1.61 -19.53 1.51
N GLU A 174 2.56 -20.35 1.08
CA GLU A 174 3.57 -19.95 0.08
C GLU A 174 2.94 -19.78 -1.31
N ILE A 175 3.41 -18.80 -2.07
CA ILE A 175 2.96 -18.57 -3.45
C ILE A 175 3.84 -19.38 -4.40
N THR A 176 3.56 -20.67 -4.53
CA THR A 176 4.36 -21.59 -5.35
C THR A 176 4.37 -21.23 -6.84
N ALA A 177 3.34 -20.52 -7.31
CA ALA A 177 3.30 -20.04 -8.68
C ALA A 177 4.36 -18.98 -9.02
N LEU A 178 4.85 -18.24 -8.03
CA LEU A 178 5.75 -17.10 -8.22
C LEU A 178 7.13 -17.28 -7.59
N ASN A 179 7.22 -17.98 -6.45
CA ASN A 179 8.47 -18.14 -5.74
C ASN A 179 9.50 -18.96 -6.56
N SER A 180 10.72 -18.50 -6.54
CA SER A 180 11.87 -19.08 -7.23
C SER A 180 12.96 -19.53 -6.24
N SER A 181 14.20 -19.64 -6.68
CA SER A 181 15.38 -19.88 -5.82
C SER A 181 16.13 -18.58 -5.48
N SER A 182 15.50 -17.43 -5.69
CA SER A 182 16.05 -16.08 -5.49
C SER A 182 15.09 -15.28 -4.62
N ASN A 183 15.42 -14.04 -4.30
CA ASN A 183 14.49 -13.18 -3.58
C ASN A 183 13.26 -12.82 -4.43
N ASP A 184 12.08 -13.18 -3.96
CA ASP A 184 10.78 -12.84 -4.53
C ASP A 184 10.01 -11.99 -3.53
N ALA A 185 9.75 -10.70 -3.86
CA ALA A 185 9.18 -9.76 -2.89
C ALA A 185 8.31 -8.68 -3.54
N TYR A 186 7.63 -7.89 -2.72
CA TYR A 186 6.95 -6.65 -3.09
C TYR A 186 5.89 -6.81 -4.19
N ILE A 187 4.97 -7.71 -3.97
CA ILE A 187 3.87 -8.01 -4.90
C ILE A 187 2.90 -6.83 -5.06
N CYS A 188 2.41 -6.64 -6.27
CA CYS A 188 1.30 -5.75 -6.61
C CYS A 188 0.49 -6.38 -7.75
N ILE A 189 -0.83 -6.29 -7.70
CA ILE A 189 -1.74 -6.86 -8.70
C ILE A 189 -2.53 -5.74 -9.37
N ASP A 190 -2.73 -5.82 -10.69
CA ASP A 190 -3.51 -4.83 -11.42
C ASP A 190 -4.99 -4.82 -11.01
N ASN A 191 -5.69 -3.73 -11.31
CA ASN A 191 -7.09 -3.56 -10.89
C ASN A 191 -8.04 -4.60 -11.50
N ASP A 192 -7.69 -5.14 -12.67
CA ASP A 192 -8.50 -6.11 -13.40
C ASP A 192 -8.20 -7.55 -12.94
N LEU A 193 -7.30 -7.75 -12.00
CA LEU A 193 -6.83 -9.05 -11.50
C LEU A 193 -6.32 -9.97 -12.62
N THR A 194 -5.67 -9.40 -13.62
CA THR A 194 -5.14 -10.13 -14.78
C THR A 194 -3.63 -10.30 -14.75
N THR A 195 -2.92 -9.41 -14.08
CA THR A 195 -1.46 -9.37 -14.04
C THR A 195 -0.97 -9.10 -12.63
N VAL A 196 -0.06 -9.94 -12.18
CA VAL A 196 0.73 -9.71 -10.97
C VAL A 196 2.10 -9.16 -11.36
N TYR A 197 2.54 -8.14 -10.63
CA TYR A 197 3.89 -7.60 -10.66
C TYR A 197 4.56 -7.84 -9.31
N PHE A 198 5.82 -8.16 -9.33
CA PHE A 198 6.61 -8.32 -8.10
C PHE A 198 8.08 -8.08 -8.41
N THR A 199 8.95 -8.19 -7.43
CA THR A 199 10.37 -7.97 -7.57
C THR A 199 11.12 -9.30 -7.41
N ASN A 200 12.08 -9.58 -8.30
CA ASN A 200 12.92 -10.75 -8.25
C ASN A 200 14.37 -10.36 -8.58
N ASP A 201 15.38 -11.02 -7.97
CA ASP A 201 16.81 -10.77 -8.20
C ASP A 201 17.57 -11.94 -8.87
N GLY A 202 16.82 -12.81 -9.55
CA GLY A 202 17.39 -14.02 -10.18
C GLY A 202 18.44 -13.77 -11.26
N ASP A 203 18.46 -12.60 -11.88
CA ASP A 203 19.42 -12.19 -12.88
C ASP A 203 20.60 -11.37 -12.31
N GLY A 204 20.63 -11.13 -10.99
CA GLY A 204 21.78 -10.56 -10.25
C GLY A 204 21.54 -9.19 -9.62
N ASP A 205 20.58 -8.44 -10.11
CA ASP A 205 19.98 -7.24 -9.52
C ASP A 205 18.46 -7.41 -9.42
N PHE A 206 17.82 -6.56 -8.66
CA PHE A 206 16.36 -6.64 -8.51
C PHE A 206 15.66 -6.05 -9.72
N ASP A 207 14.88 -6.86 -10.38
CA ASP A 207 14.02 -6.48 -11.49
C ASP A 207 12.54 -6.54 -11.12
N ILE A 208 11.73 -5.64 -11.68
CA ILE A 208 10.28 -5.77 -11.70
C ILE A 208 9.90 -6.79 -12.75
N VAL A 209 9.27 -7.86 -12.30
CA VAL A 209 8.81 -8.97 -13.14
C VAL A 209 7.29 -9.06 -13.08
N LYS A 210 6.70 -9.80 -14.03
CA LYS A 210 5.25 -10.01 -14.09
C LYS A 210 4.88 -11.43 -14.49
N ALA A 211 3.70 -11.85 -14.05
CA ALA A 211 3.04 -13.06 -14.51
C ALA A 211 1.55 -12.80 -14.77
N MET A 212 0.94 -13.57 -15.70
CA MET A 212 -0.47 -13.47 -15.99
C MET A 212 -1.27 -14.35 -15.03
N ILE A 213 -2.28 -13.78 -14.38
CA ILE A 213 -3.24 -14.50 -13.55
C ILE A 213 -4.22 -15.22 -14.47
N GLY A 214 -4.45 -16.52 -14.24
CA GLY A 214 -5.34 -17.32 -15.10
C GLY A 214 -6.81 -17.05 -14.85
N ASP A 215 -7.26 -17.16 -13.60
CA ASP A 215 -8.67 -16.99 -13.20
C ASP A 215 -8.75 -16.28 -11.84
N ALA A 216 -9.20 -15.04 -11.83
CA ALA A 216 -9.32 -14.23 -10.64
C ALA A 216 -10.32 -14.80 -9.61
N SER A 217 -11.38 -15.50 -10.05
CA SER A 217 -12.35 -16.14 -9.15
C SER A 217 -11.74 -17.28 -8.32
N SER A 218 -10.65 -17.86 -8.83
CA SER A 218 -9.88 -18.96 -8.22
C SER A 218 -8.44 -18.53 -7.93
N LEU A 219 -8.24 -17.27 -7.55
CA LEU A 219 -6.91 -16.69 -7.35
C LEU A 219 -6.02 -17.53 -6.42
N ASN A 220 -6.57 -18.04 -5.31
CA ASN A 220 -5.84 -18.89 -4.38
C ASN A 220 -5.31 -20.19 -5.05
N LEU A 221 -6.11 -20.82 -5.92
CA LEU A 221 -5.68 -22.02 -6.64
C LEU A 221 -4.57 -21.70 -7.66
N TRP A 222 -4.61 -20.50 -8.25
CA TRP A 222 -3.55 -20.06 -9.14
C TRP A 222 -2.26 -19.76 -8.37
N LEU A 223 -2.34 -19.07 -7.21
CA LEU A 223 -1.19 -18.74 -6.36
C LEU A 223 -0.48 -20.00 -5.84
N GLU A 224 -1.22 -21.06 -5.55
CA GLU A 224 -0.73 -22.36 -5.05
C GLU A 224 -0.44 -23.37 -6.17
N GLY A 225 -0.62 -22.97 -7.43
CA GLY A 225 -0.46 -23.82 -8.60
C GLY A 225 0.96 -24.04 -9.05
N ASP A 226 1.10 -24.58 -10.27
CA ASP A 226 2.38 -24.75 -10.94
C ASP A 226 3.06 -23.40 -11.20
N PRO A 227 4.41 -23.36 -11.29
CA PRO A 227 5.15 -22.14 -11.58
C PRO A 227 4.61 -21.39 -12.80
N ALA A 228 4.27 -20.11 -12.61
CA ALA A 228 3.78 -19.24 -13.67
C ALA A 228 4.90 -18.88 -14.66
N GLY A 229 4.54 -18.52 -15.88
CA GLY A 229 5.46 -17.93 -16.83
C GLY A 229 5.79 -16.49 -16.43
N VAL A 230 6.86 -16.31 -15.65
CA VAL A 230 7.35 -15.00 -15.22
C VAL A 230 8.17 -14.35 -16.35
N SER A 231 8.02 -13.05 -16.54
CA SER A 231 8.76 -12.27 -17.54
C SER A 231 9.16 -10.91 -16.99
N VAL A 232 10.34 -10.47 -17.35
CA VAL A 232 10.87 -9.12 -17.02
C VAL A 232 10.02 -8.02 -17.68
N VAL A 233 9.89 -6.87 -17.03
CA VAL A 233 9.24 -5.70 -17.61
C VAL A 233 10.30 -4.77 -18.21
N ASP A 234 10.86 -5.15 -19.36
CA ASP A 234 12.03 -4.52 -19.99
C ASP A 234 11.95 -3.00 -20.14
N SER A 235 10.74 -2.44 -20.34
CA SER A 235 10.57 -0.99 -20.51
C SER A 235 10.68 -0.21 -19.20
N VAL A 236 10.57 -0.87 -18.07
CA VAL A 236 10.61 -0.28 -16.71
C VAL A 236 11.98 -0.48 -16.08
N ASN A 237 12.56 -1.66 -16.22
CA ASN A 237 13.81 -2.03 -15.59
C ASN A 237 15.04 -1.38 -16.25
N SER A 238 16.13 -1.32 -15.51
CA SER A 238 17.44 -0.84 -15.90
C SER A 238 18.51 -1.90 -15.59
N ASP A 239 19.78 -1.62 -15.76
CA ASP A 239 20.89 -2.49 -15.32
C ASP A 239 21.21 -2.33 -13.80
N PHE A 240 20.24 -1.83 -13.01
CA PHE A 240 20.34 -1.53 -11.59
C PHE A 240 19.08 -2.02 -10.88
N ASN A 241 19.05 -1.92 -9.55
CA ASN A 241 17.88 -2.39 -8.80
C ASN A 241 16.62 -1.58 -9.09
N ASP A 242 15.60 -2.23 -9.56
CA ASP A 242 14.25 -1.71 -9.79
C ASP A 242 13.24 -2.51 -8.95
N LYS A 243 12.64 -1.89 -7.93
CA LYS A 243 11.91 -2.59 -6.87
C LYS A 243 10.57 -1.98 -6.54
N CYS A 244 9.80 -2.74 -5.78
CA CYS A 244 8.62 -2.25 -5.09
C CYS A 244 7.58 -1.60 -6.00
N PRO A 245 7.11 -2.28 -7.07
CA PRO A 245 6.11 -1.73 -7.93
C PRO A 245 4.79 -1.49 -7.17
N PHE A 246 4.16 -0.36 -7.42
CA PHE A 246 2.80 -0.06 -7.00
C PHE A 246 2.00 0.49 -8.18
N LEU A 247 0.82 -0.07 -8.40
CA LEU A 247 -0.04 0.33 -9.52
C LEU A 247 -1.25 1.13 -9.05
N ARG A 248 -1.52 2.21 -9.76
CA ARG A 248 -2.78 2.96 -9.65
C ARG A 248 -3.25 3.33 -11.04
N ASN A 249 -4.35 2.72 -11.49
CA ASN A 249 -4.82 2.83 -12.88
C ASN A 249 -3.70 2.43 -13.87
N ASP A 250 -3.39 3.30 -14.82
CA ASP A 250 -2.35 3.11 -15.83
C ASP A 250 -0.97 3.63 -15.39
N ILE A 251 -0.76 3.90 -14.11
CA ILE A 251 0.50 4.40 -13.56
C ILE A 251 1.11 3.34 -12.67
N MET A 252 2.38 3.03 -12.89
CA MET A 252 3.25 2.29 -11.98
C MET A 252 4.23 3.26 -11.34
N ILE A 253 4.28 3.29 -10.01
CA ILE A 253 5.34 3.96 -9.26
C ILE A 253 6.20 2.87 -8.63
N PHE A 254 7.52 3.06 -8.62
CA PHE A 254 8.48 2.08 -8.13
C PHE A 254 9.75 2.77 -7.63
N THR A 255 10.61 2.00 -7.00
CA THR A 255 11.89 2.44 -6.43
C THR A 255 13.04 1.99 -7.31
N SER A 256 14.03 2.85 -7.58
CA SER A 256 15.20 2.51 -8.39
C SER A 256 16.45 3.27 -7.93
N ASP A 257 17.61 2.58 -7.98
CA ASP A 257 18.94 3.18 -7.76
C ASP A 257 19.70 3.43 -9.09
N ARG A 258 18.95 3.53 -10.21
CA ARG A 258 19.50 3.79 -11.54
C ARG A 258 20.27 5.10 -11.62
N PRO A 259 21.33 5.20 -12.44
CA PRO A 259 22.09 6.42 -12.63
C PRO A 259 21.24 7.58 -13.16
N GLY A 260 21.53 8.79 -12.66
CA GLY A 260 20.82 10.01 -13.05
C GLY A 260 19.65 10.34 -12.12
N GLY A 261 19.50 9.61 -11.03
CA GLY A 261 18.66 9.96 -9.90
C GLY A 261 19.19 11.14 -9.09
N ILE A 262 18.52 11.46 -8.00
CA ILE A 262 18.85 12.56 -7.08
C ILE A 262 19.62 12.02 -5.88
N GLY A 263 19.20 10.87 -5.35
CA GLY A 263 19.77 10.23 -4.18
C GLY A 263 20.36 8.84 -4.42
N GLY A 264 20.17 7.97 -3.45
CA GLY A 264 20.46 6.55 -3.56
C GLY A 264 19.35 5.83 -4.31
N TYR A 265 18.30 5.42 -3.59
CA TYR A 265 17.05 4.98 -4.19
C TYR A 265 16.11 6.17 -4.36
N ASP A 266 15.62 6.37 -5.57
CA ASP A 266 14.62 7.37 -5.91
C ASP A 266 13.30 6.71 -6.30
N LEU A 267 12.19 7.43 -6.16
CA LEU A 267 10.91 7.05 -6.74
C LEU A 267 10.85 7.47 -8.21
N TYR A 268 10.42 6.52 -9.03
CA TYR A 268 10.17 6.70 -10.46
C TYR A 268 8.75 6.30 -10.78
N TYR A 269 8.21 6.81 -11.90
CA TYR A 269 6.94 6.35 -12.43
C TYR A 269 7.02 6.03 -13.91
N SER A 270 6.13 5.15 -14.35
CA SER A 270 5.92 4.78 -15.75
C SER A 270 4.42 4.74 -16.04
N VAL A 271 4.03 5.09 -17.28
CA VAL A 271 2.63 5.14 -17.71
C VAL A 271 2.35 4.05 -18.73
N TYR A 272 1.28 3.27 -18.51
CA TYR A 272 0.87 2.23 -19.43
C TYR A 272 0.02 2.80 -20.54
N ARG A 273 0.52 2.75 -21.78
CA ARG A 273 -0.19 3.25 -22.97
C ARG A 273 0.05 2.33 -24.16
N ASN A 274 -1.01 2.06 -24.92
CA ASN A 274 -0.92 1.25 -26.14
C ASN A 274 -0.27 -0.14 -25.92
N GLY A 275 -0.56 -0.77 -24.79
CA GLY A 275 -0.10 -2.12 -24.48
C GLY A 275 1.32 -2.23 -23.90
N LYS A 276 1.95 -1.12 -23.52
CA LYS A 276 3.29 -1.10 -22.95
C LYS A 276 3.48 0.03 -21.94
N TRP A 277 4.42 -0.16 -21.04
CA TRP A 277 4.92 0.85 -20.12
C TRP A 277 5.82 1.85 -20.84
N SER A 278 5.76 3.11 -20.46
CA SER A 278 6.69 4.15 -20.94
C SER A 278 8.09 3.95 -20.36
N THR A 279 9.08 4.65 -20.89
CA THR A 279 10.34 4.88 -20.19
C THR A 279 10.04 5.56 -18.84
N PRO A 280 10.68 5.13 -17.73
CA PRO A 280 10.45 5.73 -16.43
C PRO A 280 10.87 7.19 -16.33
N TYR A 281 10.11 7.94 -15.54
CA TYR A 281 10.39 9.33 -15.18
C TYR A 281 10.70 9.38 -13.68
N ASN A 282 11.78 10.08 -13.31
CA ASN A 282 12.07 10.39 -11.90
C ASN A 282 10.99 11.34 -11.35
N MET A 283 10.50 11.10 -10.13
CA MET A 283 9.45 11.93 -9.53
C MET A 283 9.93 13.35 -9.13
N GLY A 284 11.21 13.62 -9.30
CA GLY A 284 11.78 14.95 -9.12
C GLY A 284 12.08 15.34 -7.67
N PRO A 285 12.68 16.54 -7.47
CA PRO A 285 13.21 16.97 -6.18
C PRO A 285 12.15 17.37 -5.14
N ASP A 286 10.89 17.46 -5.54
CA ASP A 286 9.79 17.70 -4.59
C ASP A 286 9.46 16.43 -3.80
N ILE A 287 9.81 15.24 -4.34
CA ILE A 287 9.62 13.94 -3.71
C ILE A 287 10.97 13.33 -3.32
N ASN A 288 11.89 13.21 -4.30
CA ASN A 288 13.19 12.56 -4.13
C ASN A 288 14.22 13.53 -3.54
N THR A 289 15.10 13.01 -2.70
CA THR A 289 16.14 13.78 -2.02
C THR A 289 17.54 13.16 -2.28
N GLU A 290 18.58 13.69 -1.66
CA GLU A 290 19.93 13.07 -1.68
C GLU A 290 20.00 11.74 -0.88
N HIS A 291 18.90 11.37 -0.22
CA HIS A 291 18.72 10.16 0.58
C HIS A 291 18.00 9.07 -0.22
N ASN A 292 17.42 8.10 0.47
CA ASN A 292 16.65 7.04 -0.17
C ASN A 292 15.15 7.32 -0.02
N GLU A 293 14.41 7.17 -1.10
CA GLU A 293 12.95 7.10 -1.13
C GLU A 293 12.54 5.71 -1.59
N TYR A 294 11.69 5.05 -0.80
CA TYR A 294 11.47 3.63 -0.95
C TYR A 294 9.99 3.25 -0.78
N ARG A 295 9.56 2.19 -1.48
CA ARG A 295 8.23 1.57 -1.37
C ARG A 295 7.08 2.55 -1.43
N PRO A 296 6.76 3.11 -2.60
CA PRO A 296 5.64 4.02 -2.78
C PRO A 296 4.29 3.31 -2.70
N LEU A 297 3.27 4.05 -2.23
CA LEU A 297 1.88 3.64 -2.24
C LEU A 297 1.01 4.86 -2.54
N ILE A 298 0.08 4.75 -3.51
CA ILE A 298 -0.90 5.80 -3.82
C ILE A 298 -2.25 5.43 -3.20
N GLY A 299 -2.78 6.33 -2.39
CA GLY A 299 -4.11 6.22 -1.82
C GLY A 299 -5.04 7.34 -2.28
N SER A 300 -6.33 7.18 -1.98
CA SER A 300 -7.36 8.19 -2.21
C SER A 300 -8.34 8.21 -1.05
N CYS A 301 -8.95 9.37 -0.80
CA CYS A 301 -10.02 9.53 0.15
C CYS A 301 -11.19 10.25 -0.55
N PRO A 302 -12.45 9.79 -0.39
CA PRO A 302 -13.61 10.38 -1.07
C PRO A 302 -13.84 11.86 -0.78
N ASP A 303 -13.34 12.36 0.37
CA ASP A 303 -13.47 13.74 0.78
C ASP A 303 -12.42 14.67 0.14
N PHE A 304 -11.51 14.12 -0.69
CA PHE A 304 -10.42 14.85 -1.34
C PHE A 304 -10.48 14.70 -2.86
N SER A 305 -10.05 15.73 -3.58
CA SER A 305 -10.08 15.77 -5.06
C SER A 305 -8.82 15.22 -5.72
N ASN A 306 -7.69 15.17 -5.01
CA ASN A 306 -6.45 14.57 -5.46
C ASN A 306 -6.13 13.29 -4.67
N HIS A 307 -4.98 12.70 -4.96
CA HIS A 307 -4.48 11.50 -4.30
C HIS A 307 -3.42 11.87 -3.27
N PHE A 308 -3.08 10.91 -2.41
CA PHE A 308 -1.89 10.99 -1.58
C PHE A 308 -0.91 9.88 -1.94
N LEU A 309 0.37 10.18 -1.74
CA LEU A 309 1.49 9.25 -1.83
C LEU A 309 2.01 9.01 -0.42
N ILE A 310 2.15 7.74 -0.03
CA ILE A 310 2.94 7.36 1.14
C ILE A 310 4.19 6.65 0.64
N PHE A 311 5.32 6.96 1.24
CA PHE A 311 6.60 6.33 0.93
C PHE A 311 7.49 6.32 2.17
N SER A 312 8.54 5.52 2.14
CA SER A 312 9.54 5.46 3.20
C SER A 312 10.77 6.24 2.79
N SER A 313 11.44 6.91 3.74
CA SER A 313 12.69 7.61 3.47
C SER A 313 13.58 7.69 4.71
N ASP A 314 14.89 7.62 4.51
CA ASP A 314 15.91 7.85 5.53
C ASP A 314 16.41 9.32 5.52
N ARG A 315 15.57 10.25 5.01
CA ARG A 315 15.86 11.69 4.97
C ARG A 315 16.05 12.28 6.38
N PRO A 316 16.83 13.35 6.53
CA PRO A 316 17.02 14.02 7.82
C PRO A 316 15.71 14.49 8.46
N ALA A 317 15.72 14.57 9.78
CA ALA A 317 14.60 14.94 10.63
C ALA A 317 13.51 13.86 10.78
N GLY A 318 13.79 12.63 10.39
CA GLY A 318 13.02 11.45 10.81
C GLY A 318 13.26 11.09 12.29
N LEU A 319 12.56 10.05 12.75
CA LEU A 319 12.70 9.52 14.11
C LEU A 319 13.69 8.35 14.16
N GLY A 320 13.76 7.56 13.09
CA GLY A 320 14.58 6.36 12.96
C GLY A 320 15.55 6.39 11.79
N GLY A 321 15.79 5.24 11.21
CA GLY A 321 16.46 5.10 9.92
C GLY A 321 15.49 5.42 8.79
N TYR A 322 14.70 4.43 8.34
CA TYR A 322 13.56 4.71 7.46
C TYR A 322 12.34 5.10 8.28
N ASP A 323 11.69 6.18 7.87
CA ASP A 323 10.40 6.65 8.38
C ASP A 323 9.36 6.70 7.26
N LEU A 324 8.08 6.60 7.60
CA LEU A 324 6.96 6.77 6.68
C LEU A 324 6.59 8.25 6.54
N TYR A 325 6.42 8.69 5.29
CA TYR A 325 6.04 10.05 4.92
C TYR A 325 4.80 10.05 4.03
N LEU A 326 4.02 11.12 4.07
CA LEU A 326 2.85 11.34 3.23
C LEU A 326 2.93 12.70 2.55
N THR A 327 2.48 12.77 1.29
CA THR A 327 2.29 14.01 0.53
C THR A 327 1.11 13.89 -0.42
N GLY A 328 0.51 15.01 -0.83
CA GLY A 328 -0.46 15.05 -1.92
C GLY A 328 0.22 14.83 -3.27
N ILE A 329 -0.51 14.20 -4.20
CA ILE A 329 -0.05 13.96 -5.56
C ILE A 329 -1.20 14.10 -6.55
N ASP A 330 -0.91 14.70 -7.71
CA ASP A 330 -1.84 14.77 -8.83
C ASP A 330 -1.44 13.76 -9.91
N LEU A 331 -2.23 12.69 -10.05
CA LEU A 331 -1.97 11.64 -11.04
C LEU A 331 -2.25 12.07 -12.48
N GLU A 332 -3.09 13.09 -12.70
CA GLU A 332 -3.35 13.60 -14.04
C GLU A 332 -2.10 14.25 -14.63
N LEU A 333 -1.32 14.95 -13.79
CA LEU A 333 -0.04 15.54 -14.19
C LEU A 333 1.02 14.48 -14.54
N LEU A 334 1.00 13.32 -13.88
CA LEU A 334 1.91 12.22 -14.23
C LEU A 334 1.51 11.52 -15.54
N ALA A 335 0.24 11.58 -15.89
CA ALA A 335 -0.29 10.91 -17.06
C ALA A 335 -0.17 11.75 -18.36
N GLU A 336 0.19 13.03 -18.32
CA GLU A 336 0.41 13.89 -19.49
C GLU A 336 1.77 13.64 -20.17
#